data_fa07f9058b8aa6e3cad9638719b5bd38
#
_entry.id   fa07f9058b8aa6e3cad9638719b5bd38
#
_cell.length_a   1.000
_cell.length_b   1.000
_cell.length_c   1.000
_cell.angle_alpha   90.00
_cell.angle_beta   90.00
_cell.angle_gamma   90.00
#
_symmetry.space_group_name_H-M   'P 1'
#
loop_
_entity.id
_entity.type
_entity.pdbx_description
1 polymer ?
#
loop_
_entity_poly.entity_id
_entity_poly.type
_entity_poly.pdbx_seq_one_letter_code
_entity_poly.pdbx_strand_id
1 'polypeptide(L)'
;MIGVFPDPDHPLKLTQLNPTSGPNTMSTTPRKDPKELRSQQWFGRQDRDGFAYRSWVKGKGIPHDQFDGRPVIGICNTFSELTPCNSHFRTLAEQVKIGVYEAGGFPLEFPVMSLGETLLRPTAMLYRNLASMDVEESIRGNPVDGVVLLMGCDKTTPSLLMGASSVNLPTIGVSGGPMLNGKWRGQELGSGTGVWSMSEQVRAGTLKLADFFEAESCMHRSHGHCMTMGTASTMASMVEALGIGLPGNAAYPAVDGRRNVLARNAGRRIVEMVHTDQKISSILTREAFENAIKTLAAIGGSTNAVIHLIAIAGRLGVSLNIEDFDRLASELPCLLNLQPSGEHLMEDFCYAGGLPVVMKEIAHLLHLDLVTASGKTVAENFEDAQNYDPRVIKTFAAPFKDNAGIAVLRGNLAPRGAVIKPSAATPALMVHTGRAVVFENIEDFHARIDDENLDIDETCVMVLKNCGPKGYPGMAEVGNMPLPPKVLRKGITDMVRISDARMSGTAYGTVVLHTAPEAAAGGPLAVVQNGDMIELNVPERKLHLNISDAELARRLAEWTAPNPPMASGYWKLYVDHVLQADQGADLDFLVGMRGSAVPRDNH
;
A
#
# COMPACT_ATOMS: atom_id res chain seq x y z
N MET A 1 53.97 13.67 8.96
CA MET A 1 53.61 14.32 10.25
C MET A 1 52.76 13.32 11.01
N ILE A 2 53.33 12.82 12.12
CA ILE A 2 52.78 11.73 12.94
C ILE A 2 51.75 12.36 13.86
N GLY A 3 50.46 11.94 13.76
CA GLY A 3 49.39 12.41 14.61
C GLY A 3 49.48 11.78 15.99
N VAL A 4 49.44 12.63 17.01
CA VAL A 4 49.54 12.32 18.44
C VAL A 4 48.27 11.58 18.89
N PHE A 5 48.45 10.38 19.47
CA PHE A 5 47.40 9.69 20.22
C PHE A 5 47.15 10.39 21.56
N PRO A 6 45.92 10.49 22.04
CA PRO A 6 45.65 11.08 23.35
C PRO A 6 46.07 10.13 24.49
N ASP A 7 46.48 10.75 25.59
CA ASP A 7 46.98 10.22 26.84
C ASP A 7 46.11 9.11 27.45
N PRO A 8 46.65 7.95 27.83
CA PRO A 8 45.91 6.84 28.42
C PRO A 8 45.41 7.04 29.87
N ASP A 9 45.80 8.15 30.54
CA ASP A 9 45.51 8.34 31.96
C ASP A 9 44.33 9.29 32.27
N HIS A 10 43.49 9.61 31.31
CA HIS A 10 42.27 10.39 31.60
C HIS A 10 41.09 9.44 31.91
N PRO A 11 40.55 9.38 33.17
CA PRO A 11 39.43 8.51 33.48
C PRO A 11 38.18 9.00 32.81
N LEU A 12 37.75 8.28 31.76
CA LEU A 12 36.39 8.38 31.22
C LEU A 12 35.43 8.09 32.38
N LYS A 13 34.74 9.12 32.83
CA LYS A 13 33.55 8.94 33.68
C LYS A 13 32.48 8.19 32.90
N LEU A 14 32.49 6.89 32.99
CA LEU A 14 31.32 6.06 32.68
C LEU A 14 30.19 6.50 33.63
N THR A 15 29.30 7.30 33.13
CA THR A 15 28.00 7.52 33.76
C THR A 15 27.38 6.14 33.89
N GLN A 16 27.28 5.61 35.10
CA GLN A 16 26.56 4.38 35.39
C GLN A 16 25.14 4.58 34.91
N LEU A 17 24.80 3.96 33.80
CA LEU A 17 23.42 3.68 33.44
C LEU A 17 22.87 2.77 34.53
N ASN A 18 22.11 3.34 35.45
CA ASN A 18 21.34 2.59 36.41
C ASN A 18 20.45 1.59 35.66
N PRO A 19 20.57 0.30 35.90
CA PRO A 19 19.59 -0.67 35.41
C PRO A 19 18.35 -0.58 36.33
N THR A 20 17.49 0.40 36.08
CA THR A 20 16.13 0.40 36.62
C THR A 20 15.22 -0.35 35.64
N SER A 21 15.52 -1.62 35.39
CA SER A 21 14.52 -2.60 35.04
C SER A 21 14.17 -3.31 36.34
N GLY A 22 13.17 -2.78 37.04
CA GLY A 22 12.46 -3.53 38.08
C GLY A 22 11.95 -4.85 37.47
N PRO A 23 11.64 -5.83 38.36
CA PRO A 23 11.18 -7.14 37.91
C PRO A 23 9.97 -6.95 37.00
N ASN A 24 9.94 -7.71 35.90
CA ASN A 24 8.80 -7.83 34.96
C ASN A 24 7.49 -7.76 35.78
N THR A 25 6.88 -6.60 35.85
CA THR A 25 5.50 -6.49 36.29
C THR A 25 4.69 -7.14 35.19
N MET A 26 4.26 -8.37 35.43
CA MET A 26 3.22 -8.99 34.59
C MET A 26 2.13 -7.94 34.41
N SER A 27 1.80 -7.62 33.16
CA SER A 27 0.73 -6.71 32.81
C SER A 27 -0.47 -6.98 33.73
N THR A 28 -0.94 -5.97 34.44
CA THR A 28 -2.13 -6.04 35.30
C THR A 28 -3.42 -6.04 34.48
N THR A 29 -3.32 -6.18 33.16
CA THR A 29 -4.45 -6.24 32.24
C THR A 29 -5.28 -7.48 32.60
N PRO A 30 -6.60 -7.34 32.85
CA PRO A 30 -7.48 -8.47 33.13
C PRO A 30 -7.39 -9.47 31.96
N ARG A 31 -7.02 -10.70 32.26
CA ARG A 31 -7.02 -11.75 31.24
C ARG A 31 -8.45 -12.18 30.99
N LYS A 32 -8.81 -12.30 29.71
CA LYS A 32 -10.08 -12.88 29.27
C LYS A 32 -10.22 -14.29 29.85
N ASP A 33 -11.41 -14.66 30.34
CA ASP A 33 -11.66 -16.04 30.79
C ASP A 33 -11.31 -16.98 29.61
N PRO A 34 -10.48 -18.01 29.83
CA PRO A 34 -10.19 -19.01 28.79
C PRO A 34 -11.43 -19.53 28.06
N LYS A 35 -12.54 -19.70 28.76
CA LYS A 35 -13.82 -20.17 28.17
C LYS A 35 -14.44 -19.20 27.17
N GLU A 36 -14.08 -17.92 27.23
CA GLU A 36 -14.57 -16.87 26.33
C GLU A 36 -13.75 -16.77 25.05
N LEU A 37 -12.63 -17.50 24.96
CA LEU A 37 -11.82 -17.55 23.76
C LEU A 37 -12.58 -18.27 22.66
N ARG A 38 -12.57 -17.69 21.45
CA ARG A 38 -13.23 -18.25 20.28
C ARG A 38 -12.72 -19.65 19.94
N SER A 39 -11.42 -19.89 20.06
CA SER A 39 -10.76 -21.17 19.84
C SER A 39 -11.25 -22.29 20.74
N GLN A 40 -11.81 -21.98 21.91
CA GLN A 40 -12.35 -22.97 22.84
C GLN A 40 -13.64 -23.63 22.32
N GLN A 41 -14.32 -23.05 21.35
CA GLN A 41 -15.43 -23.71 20.65
C GLN A 41 -14.97 -24.92 19.82
N TRP A 42 -13.68 -25.06 19.57
CA TRP A 42 -13.01 -26.25 19.01
C TRP A 42 -12.24 -27.02 20.08
N PHE A 43 -11.23 -26.37 20.65
CA PHE A 43 -10.23 -27.05 21.51
C PHE A 43 -10.72 -27.28 22.93
N GLY A 44 -11.68 -26.52 23.44
CA GLY A 44 -12.25 -26.67 24.78
C GLY A 44 -13.31 -27.77 24.88
N ARG A 45 -13.82 -28.26 23.73
CA ARG A 45 -14.88 -29.28 23.71
C ARG A 45 -14.40 -30.62 24.28
N GLN A 46 -15.27 -31.28 25.08
CA GLN A 46 -15.00 -32.58 25.73
C GLN A 46 -15.70 -33.76 25.04
N ASP A 47 -16.24 -33.52 23.87
CA ASP A 47 -16.96 -34.50 23.05
C ASP A 47 -16.07 -35.13 21.95
N ARG A 48 -16.71 -35.92 21.07
CA ARG A 48 -16.07 -36.59 19.91
C ARG A 48 -15.32 -35.57 19.02
N ASP A 49 -15.93 -34.42 18.78
CA ASP A 49 -15.38 -33.44 17.84
C ASP A 49 -14.17 -32.73 18.45
N GLY A 50 -14.24 -32.34 19.73
CA GLY A 50 -13.10 -31.80 20.45
C GLY A 50 -11.93 -32.79 20.52
N PHE A 51 -12.21 -34.10 20.67
CA PHE A 51 -11.19 -35.14 20.55
C PHE A 51 -10.55 -35.13 19.16
N ALA A 52 -11.36 -35.10 18.10
CA ALA A 52 -10.87 -35.07 16.73
C ALA A 52 -9.98 -33.84 16.49
N TYR A 53 -10.45 -32.64 16.82
CA TYR A 53 -9.69 -31.40 16.62
C TYR A 53 -8.33 -31.42 17.31
N ARG A 54 -8.26 -31.79 18.59
CA ARG A 54 -7.00 -31.83 19.33
C ARG A 54 -6.08 -32.96 18.86
N SER A 55 -6.61 -34.15 18.52
CA SER A 55 -5.79 -35.28 18.10
C SER A 55 -5.07 -35.02 16.79
N TRP A 56 -5.74 -34.40 15.80
CA TRP A 56 -5.11 -34.01 14.53
C TRP A 56 -3.98 -33.00 14.72
N VAL A 57 -4.19 -31.97 15.56
CA VAL A 57 -3.14 -30.98 15.84
C VAL A 57 -1.99 -31.59 16.64
N LYS A 58 -2.26 -32.52 17.57
CA LYS A 58 -1.23 -33.28 18.31
C LYS A 58 -0.36 -34.13 17.39
N GLY A 59 -0.86 -34.59 16.26
CA GLY A 59 -0.06 -35.30 15.25
C GLY A 59 1.14 -34.53 14.71
N LYS A 60 1.17 -33.19 14.93
CA LYS A 60 2.30 -32.31 14.62
C LYS A 60 3.33 -32.21 15.75
N GLY A 61 3.20 -33.00 16.81
CA GLY A 61 4.06 -32.92 18.00
C GLY A 61 3.68 -31.83 19.00
N ILE A 62 2.43 -31.36 18.98
CA ILE A 62 1.92 -30.30 19.88
C ILE A 62 1.51 -30.94 21.23
N PRO A 63 2.06 -30.49 22.36
CA PRO A 63 1.72 -31.01 23.69
C PRO A 63 0.32 -30.55 24.12
N HIS A 64 -0.27 -31.29 25.07
CA HIS A 64 -1.67 -31.09 25.48
C HIS A 64 -1.95 -29.73 26.12
N ASP A 65 -1.00 -29.20 26.87
CA ASP A 65 -1.10 -27.91 27.56
C ASP A 65 -1.26 -26.69 26.64
N GLN A 66 -1.04 -26.87 25.33
CA GLN A 66 -1.29 -25.80 24.35
C GLN A 66 -2.79 -25.57 24.10
N PHE A 67 -3.66 -26.51 24.46
CA PHE A 67 -5.12 -26.41 24.29
C PHE A 67 -5.85 -25.92 25.54
N ASP A 68 -5.14 -25.68 26.65
CA ASP A 68 -5.71 -25.38 27.98
C ASP A 68 -6.04 -23.89 28.14
N GLY A 69 -6.79 -23.31 27.19
CA GLY A 69 -7.28 -21.92 27.28
C GLY A 69 -6.23 -20.86 26.98
N ARG A 70 -5.19 -21.19 26.25
CA ARG A 70 -4.27 -20.20 25.67
C ARG A 70 -4.89 -19.52 24.47
N PRO A 71 -4.70 -18.19 24.27
CA PRO A 71 -5.06 -17.54 23.02
C PRO A 71 -4.40 -18.20 21.82
N VAL A 72 -5.19 -18.63 20.85
CA VAL A 72 -4.71 -19.19 19.59
C VAL A 72 -4.50 -18.06 18.60
N ILE A 73 -3.26 -17.87 18.17
CA ILE A 73 -2.88 -16.79 17.27
C ILE A 73 -2.62 -17.33 15.87
N GLY A 74 -3.44 -16.91 14.92
CA GLY A 74 -3.21 -17.18 13.50
C GLY A 74 -2.08 -16.31 12.95
N ILE A 75 -1.12 -16.91 12.25
CA ILE A 75 -0.09 -16.17 11.51
C ILE A 75 -0.42 -16.32 10.04
N CYS A 76 -1.05 -15.28 9.47
CA CYS A 76 -1.43 -15.21 8.07
C CYS A 76 -0.19 -14.89 7.23
N ASN A 77 0.36 -15.90 6.54
CA ASN A 77 1.64 -15.78 5.86
C ASN A 77 1.49 -15.79 4.34
N THR A 78 1.92 -14.70 3.70
CA THR A 78 1.99 -14.56 2.25
C THR A 78 3.36 -14.91 1.66
N PHE A 79 4.12 -15.79 2.30
CA PHE A 79 5.38 -16.29 1.73
C PHE A 79 5.18 -16.86 0.32
N SER A 80 6.06 -16.49 -0.61
CA SER A 80 6.15 -17.11 -1.93
C SER A 80 7.49 -16.79 -2.58
N GLU A 81 8.08 -17.76 -3.26
CA GLU A 81 9.26 -17.54 -4.13
C GLU A 81 8.88 -16.80 -5.42
N LEU A 82 7.60 -16.87 -5.83
CA LEU A 82 7.06 -16.11 -6.96
C LEU A 82 6.77 -14.64 -6.62
N THR A 83 6.91 -14.27 -5.33
CA THR A 83 6.75 -12.90 -4.86
C THR A 83 8.02 -12.49 -4.11
N PRO A 84 9.05 -11.99 -4.80
CA PRO A 84 10.35 -11.67 -4.18
C PRO A 84 10.25 -10.76 -2.96
N CYS A 85 9.29 -9.84 -2.94
CA CYS A 85 9.01 -8.96 -1.79
C CYS A 85 8.70 -9.72 -0.50
N ASN A 86 8.13 -10.94 -0.60
CA ASN A 86 7.63 -11.74 0.51
C ASN A 86 8.50 -12.99 0.78
N SER A 87 9.60 -13.16 0.05
CA SER A 87 10.43 -14.38 0.07
C SER A 87 11.09 -14.69 1.44
N HIS A 88 11.18 -13.70 2.33
CA HIS A 88 11.76 -13.81 3.68
C HIS A 88 10.72 -14.07 4.79
N PHE A 89 9.44 -14.18 4.47
CA PHE A 89 8.37 -14.24 5.48
C PHE A 89 8.36 -15.51 6.33
N ARG A 90 9.02 -16.58 5.91
CA ARG A 90 9.27 -17.74 6.79
C ARG A 90 10.05 -17.31 8.04
N THR A 91 11.11 -16.52 7.87
CA THR A 91 11.90 -16.02 8.99
C THR A 91 11.08 -15.09 9.90
N LEU A 92 10.28 -14.19 9.33
CA LEU A 92 9.42 -13.30 10.13
C LEU A 92 8.35 -14.10 10.89
N ALA A 93 7.75 -15.11 10.27
CA ALA A 93 6.77 -15.99 10.93
C ALA A 93 7.36 -16.68 12.17
N GLU A 94 8.61 -17.18 12.09
CA GLU A 94 9.29 -17.77 13.25
C GLU A 94 9.50 -16.76 14.38
N GLN A 95 9.85 -15.50 14.07
CA GLN A 95 9.97 -14.46 15.10
C GLN A 95 8.61 -14.14 15.75
N VAL A 96 7.54 -14.09 14.98
CA VAL A 96 6.18 -13.92 15.51
C VAL A 96 5.81 -15.08 16.44
N LYS A 97 6.07 -16.35 16.04
CA LYS A 97 5.81 -17.54 16.87
C LYS A 97 6.52 -17.47 18.22
N ILE A 98 7.80 -17.07 18.21
CA ILE A 98 8.57 -16.89 19.44
C ILE A 98 7.87 -15.87 20.33
N GLY A 99 7.49 -14.70 19.80
CA GLY A 99 6.79 -13.65 20.55
C GLY A 99 5.46 -14.12 21.14
N VAL A 100 4.67 -14.88 20.37
CA VAL A 100 3.40 -15.47 20.83
C VAL A 100 3.62 -16.44 21.99
N TYR A 101 4.59 -17.36 21.88
CA TYR A 101 4.92 -18.28 22.97
C TYR A 101 5.39 -17.57 24.25
N GLU A 102 6.23 -16.54 24.10
CA GLU A 102 6.71 -15.73 25.24
C GLU A 102 5.57 -15.04 25.99
N ALA A 103 4.51 -14.65 25.27
CA ALA A 103 3.32 -14.04 25.87
C ALA A 103 2.28 -15.05 26.38
N GLY A 104 2.54 -16.36 26.22
CA GLY A 104 1.68 -17.44 26.69
C GLY A 104 0.56 -17.81 25.71
N GLY A 105 0.64 -17.39 24.43
CA GLY A 105 -0.27 -17.78 23.36
C GLY A 105 0.17 -19.08 22.67
N PHE A 106 -0.68 -19.55 21.76
CA PHE A 106 -0.43 -20.72 20.90
C PHE A 106 -0.47 -20.30 19.44
N PRO A 107 0.69 -20.21 18.73
CA PRO A 107 0.75 -19.78 17.34
C PRO A 107 0.43 -20.90 16.35
N LEU A 108 -0.40 -20.61 15.36
CA LEU A 108 -0.70 -21.47 14.22
C LEU A 108 -0.53 -20.67 12.93
N GLU A 109 0.47 -21.02 12.13
CA GLU A 109 0.73 -20.40 10.83
C GLU A 109 -0.12 -21.06 9.74
N PHE A 110 -0.68 -20.23 8.86
CA PHE A 110 -1.41 -20.67 7.68
C PHE A 110 -1.05 -19.81 6.45
N PRO A 111 -0.96 -20.44 5.25
CA PRO A 111 -0.68 -19.72 4.03
C PRO A 111 -1.93 -19.06 3.48
N VAL A 112 -1.73 -17.95 2.78
CA VAL A 112 -2.73 -17.31 1.92
C VAL A 112 -2.09 -16.88 0.63
N MET A 113 -2.90 -16.55 -0.39
CA MET A 113 -2.41 -16.13 -1.69
C MET A 113 -1.41 -14.97 -1.60
N SER A 114 -0.24 -15.13 -2.21
CA SER A 114 0.80 -14.10 -2.31
C SER A 114 0.73 -13.38 -3.65
N LEU A 115 0.70 -12.04 -3.61
CA LEU A 115 0.50 -11.20 -4.79
C LEU A 115 1.78 -10.41 -5.10
N GLY A 116 2.52 -10.83 -6.14
CA GLY A 116 3.73 -10.17 -6.62
C GLY A 116 3.45 -9.27 -7.82
N GLU A 117 3.56 -7.95 -7.68
CA GLU A 117 3.23 -7.01 -8.76
C GLU A 117 4.10 -7.20 -10.01
N THR A 118 5.37 -7.58 -9.84
CA THR A 118 6.32 -7.65 -10.95
C THR A 118 6.16 -8.88 -11.84
N LEU A 119 5.66 -10.01 -11.34
CA LEU A 119 5.57 -11.26 -12.07
C LEU A 119 4.15 -11.70 -12.40
N LEU A 120 3.18 -11.31 -11.56
CA LEU A 120 1.80 -11.77 -11.67
C LEU A 120 1.05 -11.04 -12.78
N ARG A 121 0.51 -11.79 -13.75
CA ARG A 121 -0.27 -11.25 -14.87
C ARG A 121 -1.76 -11.58 -14.73
N PRO A 122 -2.66 -10.74 -15.23
CA PRO A 122 -2.43 -9.48 -15.97
C PRO A 122 -1.96 -8.35 -15.05
N THR A 123 -2.34 -8.36 -13.78
CA THR A 123 -1.91 -7.46 -12.70
C THR A 123 -2.24 -8.10 -11.34
N ALA A 124 -1.43 -7.86 -10.32
CA ALA A 124 -1.70 -8.34 -8.96
C ALA A 124 -3.03 -7.79 -8.40
N MET A 125 -3.47 -6.63 -8.87
CA MET A 125 -4.73 -6.00 -8.43
C MET A 125 -5.98 -6.83 -8.80
N LEU A 126 -5.98 -7.56 -9.92
CA LEU A 126 -7.08 -8.48 -10.24
C LEU A 126 -7.34 -9.47 -9.10
N TYR A 127 -6.27 -9.96 -8.47
CA TYR A 127 -6.34 -10.98 -7.44
C TYR A 127 -6.44 -10.41 -6.02
N ARG A 128 -6.41 -9.07 -5.82
CA ARG A 128 -6.50 -8.44 -4.50
C ARG A 128 -7.77 -8.87 -3.76
N ASN A 129 -8.91 -8.86 -4.43
CA ASN A 129 -10.19 -9.22 -3.84
C ASN A 129 -10.30 -10.72 -3.59
N LEU A 130 -9.78 -11.57 -4.50
CA LEU A 130 -9.70 -13.03 -4.30
C LEU A 130 -8.86 -13.38 -3.07
N ALA A 131 -7.67 -12.78 -2.94
CA ALA A 131 -6.82 -12.99 -1.77
C ALA A 131 -7.48 -12.48 -0.47
N SER A 132 -8.28 -11.40 -0.53
CA SER A 132 -9.03 -10.94 0.63
C SER A 132 -10.12 -11.92 1.07
N MET A 133 -10.74 -12.64 0.13
CA MET A 133 -11.69 -13.72 0.43
C MET A 133 -11.00 -14.92 1.07
N ASP A 134 -9.84 -15.32 0.53
CA ASP A 134 -9.01 -16.37 1.11
C ASP A 134 -8.63 -16.07 2.57
N VAL A 135 -8.16 -14.86 2.84
CA VAL A 135 -7.82 -14.40 4.21
C VAL A 135 -9.05 -14.42 5.12
N GLU A 136 -10.17 -13.86 4.68
CA GLU A 136 -11.41 -13.81 5.44
C GLU A 136 -11.89 -15.20 5.86
N GLU A 137 -11.98 -16.12 4.89
CA GLU A 137 -12.49 -17.46 5.16
C GLU A 137 -11.50 -18.32 5.95
N SER A 138 -10.18 -18.14 5.71
CA SER A 138 -9.15 -18.79 6.50
C SER A 138 -9.18 -18.39 7.98
N ILE A 139 -9.46 -17.12 8.28
CA ILE A 139 -9.61 -16.65 9.66
C ILE A 139 -10.94 -17.11 10.26
N ARG A 140 -12.04 -16.94 9.53
CA ARG A 140 -13.39 -17.23 10.05
C ARG A 140 -13.61 -18.71 10.29
N GLY A 141 -13.12 -19.58 9.40
CA GLY A 141 -13.30 -21.03 9.45
C GLY A 141 -12.41 -21.77 10.46
N ASN A 142 -11.38 -21.13 11.01
CA ASN A 142 -10.37 -21.78 11.84
C ASN A 142 -10.39 -21.30 13.32
N PRO A 143 -9.84 -22.11 14.25
CA PRO A 143 -9.88 -21.85 15.70
C PRO A 143 -8.86 -20.79 16.14
N VAL A 144 -8.95 -19.57 15.62
CA VAL A 144 -8.06 -18.46 15.96
C VAL A 144 -8.79 -17.38 16.76
N ASP A 145 -8.10 -16.81 17.77
CA ASP A 145 -8.61 -15.74 18.64
C ASP A 145 -8.09 -14.37 18.23
N GLY A 146 -6.95 -14.33 17.55
CA GLY A 146 -6.32 -13.13 17.01
C GLY A 146 -5.39 -13.48 15.85
N VAL A 147 -4.99 -12.48 15.06
CA VAL A 147 -4.25 -12.70 13.82
C VAL A 147 -3.09 -11.72 13.68
N VAL A 148 -1.92 -12.25 13.29
CA VAL A 148 -0.80 -11.47 12.78
C VAL A 148 -0.77 -11.58 11.26
N LEU A 149 -0.81 -10.43 10.57
CA LEU A 149 -0.78 -10.36 9.12
C LEU A 149 0.65 -10.07 8.63
N LEU A 150 1.28 -11.02 7.93
CA LEU A 150 2.58 -10.81 7.28
C LEU A 150 2.34 -10.27 5.87
N MET A 151 2.62 -8.98 5.66
CA MET A 151 2.29 -8.21 4.48
C MET A 151 3.54 -7.64 3.82
N GLY A 152 3.60 -7.62 2.49
CA GLY A 152 4.81 -7.16 1.80
C GLY A 152 4.54 -6.35 0.53
N CYS A 153 4.25 -7.02 -0.57
CA CYS A 153 4.09 -6.38 -1.86
C CYS A 153 2.79 -5.55 -1.95
N ASP A 154 2.69 -4.73 -2.96
CA ASP A 154 1.67 -3.71 -3.22
C ASP A 154 0.23 -4.11 -2.88
N LYS A 155 -0.17 -5.32 -3.28
CA LYS A 155 -1.56 -5.79 -3.17
C LYS A 155 -1.78 -6.78 -2.04
N THR A 156 -0.70 -7.36 -1.46
CA THR A 156 -0.85 -8.23 -0.28
C THR A 156 -1.28 -7.43 0.94
N THR A 157 -0.71 -6.24 1.17
CA THR A 157 -1.09 -5.39 2.31
C THR A 157 -2.59 -5.08 2.33
N PRO A 158 -3.20 -4.48 1.28
CA PRO A 158 -4.63 -4.21 1.31
C PRO A 158 -5.49 -5.47 1.33
N SER A 159 -5.12 -6.55 0.64
CA SER A 159 -5.92 -7.79 0.67
C SER A 159 -6.02 -8.39 2.06
N LEU A 160 -4.92 -8.46 2.80
CA LEU A 160 -4.93 -9.00 4.16
C LEU A 160 -5.73 -8.12 5.11
N LEU A 161 -5.57 -6.79 5.03
CA LEU A 161 -6.36 -5.86 5.84
C LEU A 161 -7.85 -5.94 5.51
N MET A 162 -8.23 -6.02 4.23
CA MET A 162 -9.63 -6.20 3.80
C MET A 162 -10.25 -7.48 4.38
N GLY A 163 -9.56 -8.62 4.25
CA GLY A 163 -10.03 -9.90 4.76
C GLY A 163 -10.16 -9.91 6.29
N ALA A 164 -9.14 -9.47 7.01
CA ALA A 164 -9.17 -9.39 8.47
C ALA A 164 -10.23 -8.40 8.99
N SER A 165 -10.43 -7.27 8.31
CA SER A 165 -11.47 -6.29 8.62
C SER A 165 -12.86 -6.88 8.55
N SER A 166 -13.12 -7.73 7.55
CA SER A 166 -14.42 -8.40 7.42
C SER A 166 -14.75 -9.34 8.56
N VAL A 167 -13.74 -9.97 9.19
CA VAL A 167 -13.92 -10.91 10.31
C VAL A 167 -13.95 -10.20 11.67
N ASN A 168 -13.22 -9.08 11.80
CA ASN A 168 -13.18 -8.26 13.02
C ASN A 168 -12.68 -8.98 14.27
N LEU A 169 -11.55 -9.66 14.19
CA LEU A 169 -10.81 -10.18 15.35
C LEU A 169 -9.70 -9.19 15.78
N PRO A 170 -9.10 -9.36 16.98
CA PRO A 170 -7.82 -8.75 17.31
C PRO A 170 -6.80 -9.03 16.20
N THR A 171 -6.22 -7.98 15.64
CA THR A 171 -5.35 -8.08 14.46
C THR A 171 -4.19 -7.09 14.58
N ILE A 172 -2.99 -7.53 14.20
CA ILE A 172 -1.80 -6.68 14.09
C ILE A 172 -1.09 -6.95 12.77
N GLY A 173 -0.59 -5.89 12.13
CA GLY A 173 0.12 -5.95 10.86
C GLY A 173 1.64 -5.92 11.03
N VAL A 174 2.35 -6.73 10.28
CA VAL A 174 3.82 -6.74 10.15
C VAL A 174 4.17 -6.67 8.67
N SER A 175 4.75 -5.53 8.26
CA SER A 175 5.24 -5.36 6.89
C SER A 175 6.62 -6.00 6.71
N GLY A 176 6.90 -6.50 5.50
CA GLY A 176 8.19 -7.15 5.20
C GLY A 176 9.38 -6.20 5.24
N GLY A 177 9.15 -4.91 5.01
CA GLY A 177 10.20 -3.88 4.95
C GLY A 177 10.77 -3.67 3.55
N PRO A 178 11.37 -2.50 3.29
CA PRO A 178 11.99 -2.20 2.00
C PRO A 178 13.31 -2.95 1.79
N MET A 179 13.67 -3.13 0.51
CA MET A 179 15.01 -3.55 0.11
C MET A 179 16.06 -2.51 0.51
N LEU A 180 17.34 -2.93 0.54
CA LEU A 180 18.47 -2.01 0.59
C LEU A 180 18.55 -1.17 -0.69
N ASN A 181 19.03 0.07 -0.58
CA ASN A 181 19.22 0.96 -1.72
C ASN A 181 20.05 0.32 -2.85
N GLY A 182 19.55 0.36 -4.08
CA GLY A 182 20.30 -0.04 -5.26
C GLY A 182 21.49 0.90 -5.51
N LYS A 183 22.58 0.38 -6.09
CA LYS A 183 23.78 1.19 -6.38
C LYS A 183 24.41 0.77 -7.70
N TRP A 184 24.61 1.73 -8.58
CA TRP A 184 25.26 1.52 -9.87
C TRP A 184 26.23 2.66 -10.18
N ARG A 185 27.51 2.32 -10.46
CA ARG A 185 28.58 3.26 -10.80
C ARG A 185 28.65 4.48 -9.87
N GLY A 186 28.48 4.26 -8.56
CA GLY A 186 28.55 5.32 -7.54
C GLY A 186 27.27 6.14 -7.35
N GLN A 187 26.20 5.86 -8.10
CA GLN A 187 24.90 6.50 -7.98
C GLN A 187 23.91 5.59 -7.28
N GLU A 188 22.96 6.15 -6.55
CA GLU A 188 21.83 5.43 -6.02
C GLU A 188 20.82 5.11 -7.13
N LEU A 189 20.24 3.91 -7.05
CA LEU A 189 19.33 3.40 -8.05
C LEU A 189 18.05 2.89 -7.35
N GLY A 190 16.94 3.63 -7.51
CA GLY A 190 15.67 3.26 -6.93
C GLY A 190 14.93 2.23 -7.78
N SER A 191 14.32 1.21 -7.13
CA SER A 191 13.44 0.26 -7.79
C SER A 191 12.26 0.95 -8.48
N GLY A 192 11.92 0.53 -9.67
CA GLY A 192 10.88 1.15 -10.49
C GLY A 192 11.29 2.52 -11.05
N THR A 193 11.48 3.53 -10.23
CA THR A 193 11.88 4.88 -10.69
C THR A 193 13.13 4.83 -11.56
N GLY A 194 14.16 4.09 -11.15
CA GLY A 194 15.36 3.87 -11.96
C GLY A 194 15.08 3.13 -13.26
N VAL A 195 14.21 2.12 -13.24
CA VAL A 195 13.80 1.38 -14.46
C VAL A 195 13.13 2.32 -15.46
N TRP A 196 12.17 3.13 -15.00
CA TRP A 196 11.45 4.07 -15.88
C TRP A 196 12.40 5.10 -16.49
N SER A 197 13.21 5.77 -15.66
CA SER A 197 14.16 6.78 -16.11
C SER A 197 15.20 6.22 -17.07
N MET A 198 15.82 5.08 -16.76
CA MET A 198 16.83 4.48 -17.65
C MET A 198 16.21 3.96 -18.95
N SER A 199 14.97 3.40 -18.91
CA SER A 199 14.25 3.00 -20.11
C SER A 199 13.95 4.19 -21.03
N GLU A 200 13.55 5.34 -20.47
CA GLU A 200 13.35 6.58 -21.24
C GLU A 200 14.67 7.07 -21.87
N GLN A 201 15.79 7.00 -21.15
CA GLN A 201 17.12 7.35 -21.68
C GLN A 201 17.56 6.42 -22.82
N VAL A 202 17.25 5.12 -22.74
CA VAL A 202 17.49 4.18 -23.86
C VAL A 202 16.64 4.56 -25.07
N ARG A 203 15.34 4.85 -24.87
CA ARG A 203 14.43 5.30 -25.93
C ARG A 203 14.83 6.64 -26.56
N ALA A 204 15.38 7.54 -25.75
CA ALA A 204 15.93 8.82 -26.22
C ALA A 204 17.30 8.64 -26.94
N GLY A 205 17.96 7.49 -26.82
CA GLY A 205 19.28 7.23 -27.36
C GLY A 205 20.45 7.81 -26.55
N THR A 206 20.19 8.25 -25.31
CA THR A 206 21.19 8.84 -24.42
C THR A 206 21.87 7.83 -23.48
N LEU A 207 21.27 6.65 -23.28
CA LEU A 207 21.84 5.53 -22.55
C LEU A 207 21.98 4.31 -23.46
N LYS A 208 23.10 3.59 -23.39
CA LYS A 208 23.29 2.35 -24.13
C LYS A 208 22.50 1.21 -23.49
N LEU A 209 21.94 0.32 -24.30
CA LEU A 209 21.20 -0.85 -23.82
C LEU A 209 22.07 -1.76 -22.92
N ALA A 210 23.39 -1.87 -23.21
CA ALA A 210 24.31 -2.63 -22.39
C ALA A 210 24.48 -2.06 -20.96
N ASP A 211 24.49 -0.74 -20.81
CA ASP A 211 24.55 -0.06 -19.51
C ASP A 211 23.25 -0.26 -18.71
N PHE A 212 22.11 -0.29 -19.41
CA PHE A 212 20.80 -0.59 -18.81
C PHE A 212 20.78 -2.01 -18.21
N PHE A 213 21.24 -3.02 -18.95
CA PHE A 213 21.33 -4.40 -18.43
C PHE A 213 22.41 -4.59 -17.35
N GLU A 214 23.50 -3.82 -17.38
CA GLU A 214 24.45 -3.84 -16.26
C GLU A 214 23.81 -3.35 -14.95
N ALA A 215 23.01 -2.28 -15.03
CA ALA A 215 22.31 -1.70 -13.87
C ALA A 215 21.29 -2.68 -13.26
N GLU A 216 20.68 -3.58 -14.04
CA GLU A 216 19.73 -4.60 -13.59
C GLU A 216 20.28 -5.42 -12.41
N SER A 217 21.54 -5.88 -12.51
CA SER A 217 22.19 -6.68 -11.46
C SER A 217 22.52 -5.89 -10.18
N CYS A 218 22.49 -4.56 -10.24
CA CYS A 218 22.86 -3.66 -9.15
C CYS A 218 21.65 -3.04 -8.44
N MET A 219 20.46 -3.15 -9.03
CA MET A 219 19.27 -2.46 -8.56
C MET A 219 18.69 -3.11 -7.29
N HIS A 220 18.48 -4.41 -7.27
CA HIS A 220 17.83 -5.11 -6.17
C HIS A 220 18.86 -5.92 -5.36
N ARG A 221 19.30 -5.33 -4.23
CA ARG A 221 20.44 -5.87 -3.44
C ARG A 221 20.02 -6.80 -2.31
N SER A 222 18.73 -6.90 -2.01
CA SER A 222 18.17 -7.75 -0.96
C SER A 222 16.73 -8.11 -1.27
N HIS A 223 16.16 -9.05 -0.53
CA HIS A 223 14.72 -9.22 -0.46
C HIS A 223 14.05 -8.00 0.22
N GLY A 224 12.73 -7.91 0.15
CA GLY A 224 11.92 -6.79 0.64
C GLY A 224 11.09 -6.18 -0.48
N HIS A 225 10.26 -5.21 -0.15
CA HIS A 225 9.50 -4.45 -1.14
C HIS A 225 10.34 -3.32 -1.75
N CYS A 226 9.81 -2.62 -2.75
CA CYS A 226 10.51 -1.52 -3.41
C CYS A 226 11.10 -0.51 -2.41
N MET A 227 12.34 -0.04 -2.67
CA MET A 227 13.06 0.91 -1.84
C MET A 227 12.73 2.38 -2.15
N THR A 228 11.76 2.66 -3.04
CA THR A 228 11.21 3.99 -3.29
C THR A 228 9.88 4.16 -2.55
N MET A 229 9.36 5.38 -2.41
CA MET A 229 8.01 5.64 -1.89
C MET A 229 6.94 5.30 -2.95
N GLY A 230 7.00 4.04 -3.42
CA GLY A 230 6.01 3.42 -4.28
C GLY A 230 4.81 2.90 -3.48
N THR A 231 3.97 2.06 -4.11
CA THR A 231 2.74 1.59 -3.46
C THR A 231 3.01 0.69 -2.25
N ALA A 232 4.01 -0.21 -2.31
CA ALA A 232 4.32 -1.08 -1.18
C ALA A 232 4.81 -0.30 0.05
N SER A 233 5.74 0.65 -0.13
CA SER A 233 6.23 1.52 0.96
C SER A 233 5.12 2.45 1.48
N THR A 234 4.27 2.98 0.58
CA THR A 234 3.10 3.75 0.97
C THR A 234 2.17 2.92 1.84
N MET A 235 1.80 1.70 1.43
CA MET A 235 0.88 0.88 2.21
C MET A 235 1.49 0.41 3.53
N ALA A 236 2.81 0.14 3.60
CA ALA A 236 3.51 -0.11 4.86
C ALA A 236 3.46 1.12 5.80
N SER A 237 3.55 2.33 5.25
CA SER A 237 3.36 3.58 6.00
C SER A 237 1.89 3.75 6.45
N MET A 238 0.93 3.38 5.62
CA MET A 238 -0.49 3.41 6.01
C MET A 238 -0.81 2.41 7.12
N VAL A 239 -0.20 1.22 7.14
CA VAL A 239 -0.34 0.26 8.25
C VAL A 239 0.09 0.87 9.58
N GLU A 240 1.19 1.62 9.59
CA GLU A 240 1.69 2.32 10.78
C GLU A 240 0.82 3.54 11.13
N ALA A 241 0.45 4.37 10.14
CA ALA A 241 -0.37 5.57 10.34
C ALA A 241 -1.82 5.26 10.78
N LEU A 242 -2.40 4.16 10.31
CA LEU A 242 -3.69 3.62 10.77
C LEU A 242 -3.61 3.06 12.21
N GLY A 243 -2.41 2.90 12.75
CA GLY A 243 -2.18 2.35 14.07
C GLY A 243 -2.33 0.82 14.16
N ILE A 244 -2.42 0.09 13.04
CA ILE A 244 -2.54 -1.38 13.04
C ILE A 244 -1.17 -2.09 13.05
N GLY A 245 -0.07 -1.36 12.83
CA GLY A 245 1.31 -1.82 12.94
C GLY A 245 2.04 -1.14 14.09
N LEU A 246 3.18 -1.69 14.51
CA LEU A 246 4.05 -1.08 15.50
C LEU A 246 4.90 0.04 14.88
N PRO A 247 5.35 1.06 15.68
CA PRO A 247 6.28 2.07 15.20
C PRO A 247 7.55 1.48 14.59
N GLY A 248 7.97 2.02 13.44
CA GLY A 248 9.08 1.51 12.64
C GLY A 248 8.68 0.45 11.59
N ASN A 249 7.41 0.06 11.57
CA ASN A 249 6.89 -0.90 10.58
C ASN A 249 7.12 -0.44 9.14
N ALA A 250 6.98 0.84 8.85
CA ALA A 250 7.13 1.39 7.51
C ALA A 250 8.58 1.37 7.00
N ALA A 251 9.56 1.67 7.88
CA ALA A 251 10.88 2.11 7.44
C ALA A 251 12.00 1.08 7.63
N TYR A 252 11.94 0.19 8.63
CA TYR A 252 13.03 -0.76 8.85
C TYR A 252 13.24 -1.65 7.61
N PRO A 253 14.47 -1.71 7.03
CA PRO A 253 14.75 -2.59 5.90
C PRO A 253 14.44 -4.07 6.21
N ALA A 254 14.12 -4.84 5.18
CA ALA A 254 13.76 -6.25 5.31
C ALA A 254 14.86 -7.12 5.91
N VAL A 255 16.12 -6.73 5.72
CA VAL A 255 17.33 -7.43 6.22
C VAL A 255 17.83 -6.91 7.56
N ASP A 256 17.22 -5.84 8.10
CA ASP A 256 17.63 -5.22 9.36
C ASP A 256 17.16 -6.08 10.55
N GLY A 257 18.04 -6.30 11.53
CA GLY A 257 17.71 -7.05 12.75
C GLY A 257 16.51 -6.48 13.52
N ARG A 258 16.29 -5.16 13.45
CA ARG A 258 15.12 -4.49 14.06
C ARG A 258 13.79 -4.97 13.46
N ARG A 259 13.77 -5.43 12.21
CA ARG A 259 12.59 -6.04 11.56
C ARG A 259 12.19 -7.33 12.29
N ASN A 260 13.16 -8.17 12.66
CA ASN A 260 12.91 -9.38 13.43
C ASN A 260 12.40 -9.06 14.85
N VAL A 261 12.97 -8.04 15.50
CA VAL A 261 12.51 -7.58 16.82
C VAL A 261 11.06 -7.08 16.75
N LEU A 262 10.73 -6.30 15.71
CA LEU A 262 9.37 -5.82 15.48
C LEU A 262 8.37 -6.98 15.32
N ALA A 263 8.70 -7.99 14.52
CA ALA A 263 7.87 -9.19 14.32
C ALA A 263 7.65 -9.95 15.63
N ARG A 264 8.70 -10.12 16.45
CA ARG A 264 8.61 -10.76 17.76
C ARG A 264 7.73 -9.97 18.74
N ASN A 265 7.88 -8.64 18.75
CA ASN A 265 7.04 -7.77 19.58
C ASN A 265 5.57 -7.77 19.13
N ALA A 266 5.30 -7.83 17.83
CA ALA A 266 3.95 -8.00 17.32
C ALA A 266 3.33 -9.35 17.79
N GLY A 267 4.14 -10.42 17.83
CA GLY A 267 3.73 -11.71 18.38
C GLY A 267 3.37 -11.64 19.88
N ARG A 268 4.10 -10.87 20.68
CA ARG A 268 3.76 -10.63 22.10
C ARG A 268 2.48 -9.82 22.21
N ARG A 269 2.40 -8.73 21.44
CA ARG A 269 1.31 -7.76 21.55
C ARG A 269 -0.04 -8.33 21.13
N ILE A 270 -0.11 -9.19 20.10
CA ILE A 270 -1.37 -9.78 19.65
C ILE A 270 -2.02 -10.64 20.77
N VAL A 271 -1.24 -11.31 21.58
CA VAL A 271 -1.77 -12.08 22.74
C VAL A 271 -2.44 -11.17 23.76
N GLU A 272 -1.84 -10.01 24.05
CA GLU A 272 -2.45 -9.00 24.93
C GLU A 272 -3.73 -8.42 24.30
N MET A 273 -3.74 -8.15 22.99
CA MET A 273 -4.92 -7.65 22.28
C MET A 273 -6.09 -8.64 22.35
N VAL A 274 -5.83 -9.95 22.32
CA VAL A 274 -6.86 -10.97 22.54
C VAL A 274 -7.42 -10.89 23.96
N HIS A 275 -6.58 -10.74 24.96
CA HIS A 275 -7.01 -10.62 26.36
C HIS A 275 -7.85 -9.37 26.62
N THR A 276 -7.54 -8.26 25.94
CA THR A 276 -8.27 -6.99 26.05
C THR A 276 -9.42 -6.84 25.07
N ASP A 277 -9.66 -7.84 24.23
CA ASP A 277 -10.65 -7.83 23.13
C ASP A 277 -10.48 -6.61 22.20
N GLN A 278 -9.23 -6.17 21.99
CA GLN A 278 -8.92 -5.03 21.10
C GLN A 278 -9.02 -5.47 19.65
N LYS A 279 -10.21 -5.33 19.07
CA LYS A 279 -10.52 -5.74 17.70
C LYS A 279 -9.99 -4.75 16.68
N ILE A 280 -9.79 -5.22 15.43
CA ILE A 280 -9.34 -4.36 14.32
C ILE A 280 -10.25 -3.14 14.12
N SER A 281 -11.57 -3.27 14.29
CA SER A 281 -12.52 -2.16 14.16
C SER A 281 -12.38 -1.08 15.24
N SER A 282 -11.80 -1.40 16.41
CA SER A 282 -11.52 -0.41 17.44
C SER A 282 -10.27 0.44 17.15
N ILE A 283 -9.45 0.00 16.21
CA ILE A 283 -8.23 0.70 15.76
C ILE A 283 -8.51 1.44 14.44
N LEU A 284 -9.09 0.74 13.46
CA LEU A 284 -9.38 1.29 12.14
C LEU A 284 -10.70 2.08 12.14
N THR A 285 -10.74 3.16 12.91
CA THR A 285 -11.88 4.09 12.98
C THR A 285 -11.84 5.11 11.85
N ARG A 286 -12.90 5.90 11.69
CA ARG A 286 -12.92 7.01 10.73
C ARG A 286 -11.75 7.96 10.93
N GLU A 287 -11.46 8.32 12.18
CA GLU A 287 -10.37 9.23 12.56
C GLU A 287 -8.99 8.63 12.22
N ALA A 288 -8.82 7.31 12.35
CA ALA A 288 -7.59 6.63 11.94
C ALA A 288 -7.37 6.71 10.41
N PHE A 289 -8.44 6.59 9.62
CA PHE A 289 -8.36 6.81 8.17
C PHE A 289 -8.06 8.28 7.83
N GLU A 290 -8.58 9.25 8.56
CA GLU A 290 -8.24 10.67 8.39
C GLU A 290 -6.76 10.94 8.69
N ASN A 291 -6.20 10.33 9.75
CA ASN A 291 -4.78 10.38 10.05
C ASN A 291 -3.95 9.77 8.90
N ALA A 292 -4.38 8.62 8.37
CA ALA A 292 -3.70 7.97 7.25
C ALA A 292 -3.72 8.82 5.98
N ILE A 293 -4.83 9.48 5.64
CA ILE A 293 -4.94 10.39 4.48
C ILE A 293 -3.99 11.58 4.61
N LYS A 294 -3.93 12.22 5.79
CA LYS A 294 -3.01 13.34 6.05
C LYS A 294 -1.55 12.89 5.98
N THR A 295 -1.25 11.72 6.55
CA THR A 295 0.08 11.11 6.45
C THR A 295 0.45 10.76 5.01
N LEU A 296 -0.51 10.25 4.21
CA LEU A 296 -0.32 9.95 2.79
C LEU A 296 0.15 11.18 2.01
N ALA A 297 -0.43 12.35 2.28
CA ALA A 297 0.01 13.63 1.68
C ALA A 297 1.43 14.00 2.13
N ALA A 298 1.69 13.94 3.44
CA ALA A 298 2.98 14.31 4.02
C ALA A 298 4.15 13.45 3.53
N ILE A 299 3.91 12.18 3.22
CA ILE A 299 4.93 11.29 2.64
C ILE A 299 5.00 11.34 1.11
N GLY A 300 4.12 12.09 0.44
CA GLY A 300 4.01 12.05 -1.03
C GLY A 300 3.73 10.65 -1.55
N GLY A 301 2.77 9.95 -0.94
CA GLY A 301 2.50 8.53 -1.20
C GLY A 301 1.83 8.26 -2.56
N SER A 302 1.64 6.99 -2.87
CA SER A 302 1.07 6.50 -4.13
C SER A 302 -0.44 6.78 -4.24
N THR A 303 -0.93 7.14 -5.42
CA THR A 303 -2.37 7.25 -5.75
C THR A 303 -3.12 5.94 -5.53
N ASN A 304 -2.45 4.78 -5.62
CA ASN A 304 -3.05 3.48 -5.34
C ASN A 304 -3.64 3.38 -3.92
N ALA A 305 -3.08 4.12 -2.96
CA ALA A 305 -3.60 4.15 -1.59
C ALA A 305 -5.05 4.64 -1.50
N VAL A 306 -5.49 5.52 -2.40
CA VAL A 306 -6.89 5.98 -2.47
C VAL A 306 -7.83 4.79 -2.60
N ILE A 307 -7.62 3.96 -3.62
CA ILE A 307 -8.46 2.78 -3.88
C ILE A 307 -8.38 1.78 -2.71
N HIS A 308 -7.18 1.60 -2.14
CA HIS A 308 -6.98 0.61 -1.08
C HIS A 308 -7.59 1.03 0.25
N LEU A 309 -7.44 2.29 0.65
CA LEU A 309 -8.02 2.81 1.89
C LEU A 309 -9.56 2.81 1.84
N ILE A 310 -10.15 3.20 0.69
CA ILE A 310 -11.61 3.13 0.49
C ILE A 310 -12.10 1.69 0.62
N ALA A 311 -11.41 0.72 0.01
CA ALA A 311 -11.80 -0.69 0.08
C ALA A 311 -11.69 -1.26 1.51
N ILE A 312 -10.60 -0.95 2.25
CA ILE A 312 -10.42 -1.39 3.64
C ILE A 312 -11.51 -0.79 4.53
N ALA A 313 -11.77 0.52 4.41
CA ALA A 313 -12.82 1.22 5.14
C ALA A 313 -14.20 0.61 4.86
N GLY A 314 -14.50 0.32 3.58
CA GLY A 314 -15.75 -0.32 3.15
C GLY A 314 -15.99 -1.67 3.81
N ARG A 315 -14.93 -2.50 4.02
CA ARG A 315 -15.03 -3.80 4.70
C ARG A 315 -15.36 -3.67 6.19
N LEU A 316 -15.07 -2.53 6.80
CA LEU A 316 -15.42 -2.20 8.19
C LEU A 316 -16.76 -1.47 8.31
N GLY A 317 -17.39 -1.09 7.21
CA GLY A 317 -18.57 -0.22 7.20
C GLY A 317 -18.24 1.24 7.56
N VAL A 318 -16.96 1.63 7.50
CA VAL A 318 -16.53 3.02 7.68
C VAL A 318 -16.75 3.79 6.38
N SER A 319 -17.53 4.88 6.46
CA SER A 319 -17.78 5.75 5.31
C SER A 319 -16.50 6.52 4.95
N LEU A 320 -15.90 6.18 3.82
CA LEU A 320 -14.75 6.86 3.24
C LEU A 320 -14.97 6.96 1.73
N ASN A 321 -14.78 8.15 1.17
CA ASN A 321 -14.97 8.42 -0.25
C ASN A 321 -13.78 9.19 -0.84
N ILE A 322 -13.79 9.35 -2.16
CA ILE A 322 -12.67 9.98 -2.88
C ILE A 322 -12.51 11.47 -2.49
N GLU A 323 -13.61 12.17 -2.17
CA GLU A 323 -13.60 13.58 -1.76
C GLU A 323 -12.85 13.81 -0.46
N ASP A 324 -12.81 12.81 0.42
CA ASP A 324 -12.07 12.92 1.68
C ASP A 324 -10.58 13.16 1.46
N PHE A 325 -10.01 12.61 0.39
CA PHE A 325 -8.59 12.79 0.06
C PHE A 325 -8.29 14.25 -0.34
N ASP A 326 -9.17 14.85 -1.12
CA ASP A 326 -9.02 16.27 -1.51
C ASP A 326 -9.27 17.18 -0.31
N ARG A 327 -10.40 17.02 0.35
CA ARG A 327 -10.83 17.88 1.47
C ARG A 327 -9.87 17.87 2.64
N LEU A 328 -9.30 16.69 2.99
CA LEU A 328 -8.46 16.54 4.18
C LEU A 328 -6.99 16.82 3.93
N ALA A 329 -6.51 16.68 2.69
CA ALA A 329 -5.08 16.57 2.51
C ALA A 329 -4.52 17.15 1.21
N SER A 330 -5.33 17.62 0.26
CA SER A 330 -4.80 18.08 -1.03
C SER A 330 -3.87 19.29 -0.93
N GLU A 331 -4.10 20.16 0.05
CA GLU A 331 -3.28 21.36 0.31
C GLU A 331 -2.10 21.08 1.26
N LEU A 332 -2.02 19.86 1.83
CA LEU A 332 -0.94 19.53 2.74
C LEU A 332 0.39 19.39 1.99
N PRO A 333 1.50 19.78 2.63
CA PRO A 333 2.81 19.67 2.03
C PRO A 333 3.31 18.23 2.03
N CYS A 334 4.19 17.90 1.06
CA CYS A 334 5.05 16.73 1.12
C CYS A 334 6.32 17.07 1.91
N LEU A 335 6.61 16.30 2.95
CA LEU A 335 7.79 16.47 3.79
C LEU A 335 8.96 15.58 3.36
N LEU A 336 8.72 14.53 2.57
CA LEU A 336 9.74 13.55 2.21
C LEU A 336 10.40 13.88 0.86
N ASN A 337 11.71 14.01 0.87
CA ASN A 337 12.56 14.07 -0.32
C ASN A 337 12.93 12.65 -0.78
N LEU A 338 11.93 11.82 -1.10
CA LEU A 338 12.09 10.44 -1.54
C LEU A 338 11.65 10.24 -2.99
N GLN A 339 12.34 9.36 -3.72
CA GLN A 339 11.88 8.94 -5.05
C GLN A 339 10.47 8.31 -4.97
N PRO A 340 9.57 8.56 -5.94
CA PRO A 340 9.80 9.23 -7.23
C PRO A 340 9.69 10.75 -7.20
N SER A 341 9.25 11.36 -6.11
CA SER A 341 9.02 12.81 -6.00
C SER A 341 10.30 13.59 -5.70
N GLY A 342 11.32 12.94 -5.16
CA GLY A 342 12.60 13.48 -4.72
C GLY A 342 13.79 12.57 -5.04
N GLU A 343 14.84 12.60 -4.22
CA GLU A 343 16.15 12.03 -4.52
C GLU A 343 16.48 10.77 -3.71
N HIS A 344 16.14 10.75 -2.42
CA HIS A 344 16.55 9.70 -1.48
C HIS A 344 15.67 8.43 -1.58
N LEU A 345 16.05 7.38 -0.84
CA LEU A 345 15.40 6.09 -0.83
C LEU A 345 14.95 5.68 0.58
N MET A 346 14.27 4.53 0.72
CA MET A 346 13.67 4.11 1.98
C MET A 346 14.68 3.77 3.08
N GLU A 347 15.90 3.34 2.73
CA GLU A 347 16.97 3.13 3.71
C GLU A 347 17.37 4.46 4.36
N ASP A 348 17.48 5.54 3.56
CA ASP A 348 17.75 6.89 4.06
C ASP A 348 16.62 7.39 4.96
N PHE A 349 15.38 7.11 4.58
CA PHE A 349 14.20 7.43 5.39
C PHE A 349 14.24 6.74 6.76
N CYS A 350 14.64 5.47 6.80
CA CYS A 350 14.84 4.74 8.05
C CYS A 350 15.86 5.42 8.96
N TYR A 351 17.02 5.80 8.42
CA TYR A 351 18.07 6.46 9.18
C TYR A 351 17.75 7.91 9.57
N ALA A 352 16.91 8.58 8.80
CA ALA A 352 16.40 9.92 9.14
C ALA A 352 15.39 9.91 10.32
N GLY A 353 14.89 8.72 10.73
CA GLY A 353 13.96 8.55 11.85
C GLY A 353 12.60 7.96 11.47
N GLY A 354 12.34 7.77 10.18
CA GLY A 354 11.16 7.05 9.67
C GLY A 354 9.83 7.78 9.85
N LEU A 355 8.74 7.03 9.77
CA LEU A 355 7.37 7.56 9.81
C LEU A 355 7.02 8.30 11.11
N PRO A 356 7.48 7.87 12.30
CA PRO A 356 7.22 8.60 13.54
C PRO A 356 7.65 10.07 13.49
N VAL A 357 8.75 10.39 12.82
CA VAL A 357 9.20 11.79 12.63
C VAL A 357 8.22 12.58 11.77
N VAL A 358 7.75 12.00 10.65
CA VAL A 358 6.77 12.65 9.77
C VAL A 358 5.47 12.91 10.53
N MET A 359 4.96 11.91 11.27
CA MET A 359 3.72 12.06 12.06
C MET A 359 3.87 13.11 13.14
N LYS A 360 5.05 13.22 13.76
CA LYS A 360 5.36 14.27 14.75
C LYS A 360 5.32 15.67 14.12
N GLU A 361 5.87 15.85 12.91
CA GLU A 361 5.85 17.12 12.18
C GLU A 361 4.42 17.60 11.84
N ILE A 362 3.51 16.67 11.57
CA ILE A 362 2.10 16.97 11.27
C ILE A 362 1.17 16.72 12.46
N ALA A 363 1.69 16.56 13.68
CA ALA A 363 0.90 16.17 14.87
C ALA A 363 -0.29 17.08 15.13
N HIS A 364 -0.16 18.39 14.87
CA HIS A 364 -1.23 19.39 15.02
C HIS A 364 -2.44 19.17 14.10
N LEU A 365 -2.31 18.27 13.10
CA LEU A 365 -3.37 17.91 12.16
C LEU A 365 -4.00 16.54 12.49
N LEU A 366 -3.37 15.74 13.38
CA LEU A 366 -3.77 14.36 13.63
C LEU A 366 -4.71 14.23 14.83
N HIS A 367 -5.50 13.17 14.83
CA HIS A 367 -6.21 12.68 16.01
C HIS A 367 -5.22 11.91 16.88
N LEU A 368 -4.76 12.51 17.98
CA LEU A 368 -3.61 12.04 18.77
C LEU A 368 -3.93 11.02 19.83
N ASP A 369 -5.15 10.97 20.30
CA ASP A 369 -5.65 10.17 21.43
C ASP A 369 -6.13 8.76 21.02
N LEU A 370 -6.10 8.44 19.73
CA LEU A 370 -6.51 7.13 19.24
C LEU A 370 -5.54 6.04 19.73
N VAL A 371 -6.10 5.00 20.34
CA VAL A 371 -5.32 3.84 20.80
C VAL A 371 -5.00 2.93 19.62
N THR A 372 -3.72 2.60 19.47
CA THR A 372 -3.21 1.79 18.35
C THR A 372 -2.94 0.33 18.76
N ALA A 373 -2.60 -0.52 17.82
CA ALA A 373 -2.18 -1.90 18.08
C ALA A 373 -0.97 -2.00 19.01
N SER A 374 -0.14 -0.96 19.15
CA SER A 374 0.96 -0.95 20.11
C SER A 374 0.49 -0.93 21.59
N GLY A 375 -0.78 -0.60 21.85
CA GLY A 375 -1.33 -0.35 23.18
C GLY A 375 -1.13 1.06 23.69
N LYS A 376 -0.48 1.90 22.86
CA LYS A 376 -0.26 3.33 23.10
C LYS A 376 -1.14 4.16 22.16
N THR A 377 -1.32 5.42 22.53
CA THR A 377 -1.96 6.40 21.65
C THR A 377 -1.06 6.76 20.46
N VAL A 378 -1.65 7.39 19.45
CA VAL A 378 -0.90 7.93 18.30
C VAL A 378 0.20 8.88 18.76
N ALA A 379 -0.08 9.80 19.70
CA ALA A 379 0.91 10.73 20.25
C ALA A 379 2.09 10.00 20.92
N GLU A 380 1.80 9.04 21.79
CA GLU A 380 2.82 8.28 22.54
C GLU A 380 3.73 7.45 21.61
N ASN A 381 3.26 7.06 20.44
CA ASN A 381 4.05 6.28 19.46
C ASN A 381 5.17 7.09 18.80
N PHE A 382 5.09 8.42 18.78
CA PHE A 382 6.11 9.28 18.17
C PHE A 382 6.67 10.34 19.13
N GLU A 383 6.36 10.28 20.42
CA GLU A 383 6.81 11.25 21.43
C GLU A 383 8.33 11.46 21.39
N ASP A 384 9.09 10.37 21.39
CA ASP A 384 10.56 10.37 21.37
C ASP A 384 11.17 10.48 19.95
N ALA A 385 10.36 10.61 18.89
CA ALA A 385 10.86 10.65 17.53
C ALA A 385 11.75 11.87 17.29
N GLN A 386 12.92 11.65 16.68
CA GLN A 386 13.90 12.67 16.34
C GLN A 386 14.27 12.59 14.87
N ASN A 387 14.39 13.75 14.23
CA ASN A 387 14.85 13.85 12.85
C ASN A 387 16.38 13.90 12.80
N TYR A 388 16.98 12.84 12.28
CA TYR A 388 18.44 12.72 12.17
C TYR A 388 18.99 13.18 10.81
N ASP A 389 18.15 13.37 9.79
CA ASP A 389 18.55 13.90 8.49
C ASP A 389 17.48 14.81 7.86
N PRO A 390 17.59 16.14 8.05
CA PRO A 390 16.67 17.11 7.46
C PRO A 390 16.74 17.22 5.93
N ARG A 391 17.69 16.56 5.27
CA ARG A 391 17.71 16.47 3.80
C ARG A 391 16.64 15.53 3.31
N VAL A 392 16.38 14.45 4.06
CA VAL A 392 15.43 13.39 3.75
C VAL A 392 14.02 13.73 4.26
N ILE A 393 13.90 14.10 5.53
CA ILE A 393 12.62 14.50 6.16
C ILE A 393 12.67 16.00 6.42
N LYS A 394 11.82 16.77 5.72
CA LYS A 394 11.69 18.22 5.91
C LYS A 394 10.71 18.51 7.06
N THR A 395 10.82 19.71 7.61
CA THR A 395 9.86 20.20 8.61
C THR A 395 8.57 20.70 7.94
N PHE A 396 7.49 20.75 8.71
CA PHE A 396 6.22 21.32 8.21
C PHE A 396 6.36 22.81 7.82
N ALA A 397 7.20 23.57 8.53
CA ALA A 397 7.45 24.97 8.26
C ALA A 397 8.33 25.22 7.01
N ALA A 398 9.09 24.23 6.57
CA ALA A 398 9.95 24.30 5.37
C ALA A 398 9.87 22.97 4.62
N PRO A 399 8.74 22.68 3.96
CA PRO A 399 8.48 21.39 3.35
C PRO A 399 9.30 21.14 2.09
N PHE A 400 9.32 19.91 1.63
CA PHE A 400 9.93 19.54 0.36
C PHE A 400 9.14 20.08 -0.83
N LYS A 401 7.79 19.97 -0.78
CA LYS A 401 6.86 20.53 -1.77
C LYS A 401 5.60 21.00 -1.09
N ASP A 402 5.10 22.18 -1.46
CA ASP A 402 3.81 22.71 -1.03
C ASP A 402 2.66 22.08 -1.81
N ASN A 403 1.46 22.04 -1.22
CA ASN A 403 0.21 21.61 -1.87
C ASN A 403 0.37 20.28 -2.63
N ALA A 404 0.96 19.30 -1.96
CA ALA A 404 1.46 18.07 -2.59
C ALA A 404 0.59 16.84 -2.33
N GLY A 405 -0.50 16.99 -1.60
CA GLY A 405 -1.49 15.93 -1.39
C GLY A 405 -2.18 15.51 -2.69
N ILE A 406 -2.81 14.34 -2.66
CA ILE A 406 -3.56 13.84 -3.83
C ILE A 406 -4.74 14.77 -4.09
N ALA A 407 -4.82 15.34 -5.30
CA ALA A 407 -5.91 16.16 -5.74
C ALA A 407 -6.96 15.35 -6.50
N VAL A 408 -8.24 15.62 -6.23
CA VAL A 408 -9.37 15.00 -6.91
C VAL A 408 -9.94 15.98 -7.95
N LEU A 409 -9.94 15.56 -9.20
CA LEU A 409 -10.38 16.36 -10.34
C LEU A 409 -11.80 15.97 -10.74
N ARG A 410 -12.59 16.96 -11.17
CA ARG A 410 -13.96 16.78 -11.62
C ARG A 410 -14.26 17.56 -12.89
N GLY A 411 -15.29 17.14 -13.59
CA GLY A 411 -15.78 17.75 -14.81
C GLY A 411 -16.58 16.76 -15.63
N ASN A 412 -16.99 17.17 -16.82
CA ASN A 412 -17.75 16.29 -17.71
C ASN A 412 -16.95 15.05 -18.17
N LEU A 413 -15.60 15.09 -18.08
CA LEU A 413 -14.76 13.95 -18.40
C LEU A 413 -14.62 12.96 -17.23
N ALA A 414 -14.73 13.43 -15.99
CA ALA A 414 -14.64 12.62 -14.79
C ALA A 414 -15.74 13.01 -13.77
N PRO A 415 -17.01 12.75 -14.04
CA PRO A 415 -18.11 13.21 -13.19
C PRO A 415 -18.10 12.60 -11.76
N ARG A 416 -17.49 11.42 -11.59
CA ARG A 416 -17.32 10.77 -10.29
C ARG A 416 -15.92 10.95 -9.70
N GLY A 417 -15.04 11.67 -10.41
CA GLY A 417 -13.70 12.03 -10.00
C GLY A 417 -12.60 11.30 -10.74
N ALA A 418 -11.44 11.91 -10.73
CA ALA A 418 -10.16 11.35 -11.13
C ALA A 418 -9.10 11.86 -10.15
N VAL A 419 -7.95 11.21 -10.04
CA VAL A 419 -6.90 11.61 -9.11
C VAL A 419 -5.63 11.98 -9.82
N ILE A 420 -4.91 12.96 -9.28
CA ILE A 420 -3.55 13.31 -9.69
C ILE A 420 -2.67 13.46 -8.44
N LYS A 421 -1.38 13.15 -8.58
CA LYS A 421 -0.35 13.34 -7.55
C LYS A 421 0.51 14.56 -7.88
N PRO A 422 0.21 15.76 -7.35
CA PRO A 422 0.96 16.98 -7.65
C PRO A 422 2.44 16.89 -7.30
N SER A 423 2.81 16.16 -6.24
CA SER A 423 4.21 15.99 -5.81
C SER A 423 5.12 15.32 -6.84
N ALA A 424 4.56 14.57 -7.79
CA ALA A 424 5.30 13.90 -8.86
C ALA A 424 5.07 14.53 -10.25
N ALA A 425 4.18 15.51 -10.37
CA ALA A 425 3.81 16.19 -11.61
C ALA A 425 4.74 17.37 -11.93
N THR A 426 4.81 17.74 -13.20
CA THR A 426 5.50 18.96 -13.65
C THR A 426 4.62 20.18 -13.39
N PRO A 427 5.05 21.16 -12.57
CA PRO A 427 4.20 22.29 -12.16
C PRO A 427 3.59 23.08 -13.34
N ALA A 428 4.34 23.27 -14.42
CA ALA A 428 3.89 23.99 -15.61
C ALA A 428 2.75 23.29 -16.37
N LEU A 429 2.56 21.98 -16.17
CA LEU A 429 1.52 21.18 -16.82
C LEU A 429 0.24 21.04 -15.96
N MET A 430 0.23 21.53 -14.72
CA MET A 430 -0.94 21.45 -13.87
C MET A 430 -2.10 22.36 -14.28
N VAL A 431 -1.85 23.33 -15.18
CA VAL A 431 -2.87 24.08 -15.94
C VAL A 431 -2.53 23.92 -17.40
N HIS A 432 -3.28 23.12 -18.12
CA HIS A 432 -2.98 22.78 -19.51
C HIS A 432 -4.27 22.55 -20.31
N THR A 433 -4.27 23.01 -21.54
CA THR A 433 -5.31 22.69 -22.52
C THR A 433 -4.65 22.18 -23.78
N GLY A 434 -4.98 20.96 -24.19
CA GLY A 434 -4.36 20.32 -25.34
C GLY A 434 -5.33 19.42 -26.11
N ARG A 435 -4.99 19.12 -27.35
CA ARG A 435 -5.74 18.17 -28.15
C ARG A 435 -5.45 16.73 -27.70
N ALA A 436 -6.49 15.92 -27.64
CA ALA A 436 -6.39 14.52 -27.30
C ALA A 436 -5.72 13.70 -28.40
N VAL A 437 -4.78 12.83 -27.99
CA VAL A 437 -4.29 11.69 -28.77
C VAL A 437 -4.74 10.43 -28.06
N VAL A 438 -5.72 9.75 -28.65
CA VAL A 438 -6.45 8.66 -28.02
C VAL A 438 -5.86 7.31 -28.38
N PHE A 439 -5.69 6.48 -27.35
CA PHE A 439 -5.38 5.05 -27.45
C PHE A 439 -6.56 4.27 -26.85
N GLU A 440 -7.13 3.39 -27.66
CA GLU A 440 -8.37 2.69 -27.28
C GLU A 440 -8.16 1.64 -26.18
N ASN A 441 -6.94 1.10 -26.07
CA ASN A 441 -6.49 0.16 -25.06
C ASN A 441 -4.96 0.13 -25.00
N ILE A 442 -4.39 -0.70 -24.15
CA ILE A 442 -2.93 -0.78 -23.96
C ILE A 442 -2.24 -1.39 -25.18
N GLU A 443 -2.89 -2.29 -25.91
CA GLU A 443 -2.36 -2.90 -27.12
C GLU A 443 -2.25 -1.87 -28.26
N ASP A 444 -3.27 -1.04 -28.44
CA ASP A 444 -3.25 0.09 -29.38
C ASP A 444 -2.16 1.10 -29.04
N PHE A 445 -2.00 1.38 -27.73
CA PHE A 445 -0.90 2.23 -27.25
C PHE A 445 0.47 1.67 -27.66
N HIS A 446 0.74 0.41 -27.37
CA HIS A 446 2.02 -0.23 -27.69
C HIS A 446 2.27 -0.32 -29.20
N ALA A 447 1.24 -0.50 -30.00
CA ALA A 447 1.36 -0.56 -31.46
C ALA A 447 1.74 0.79 -32.08
N ARG A 448 1.37 1.92 -31.46
CA ARG A 448 1.44 3.25 -32.08
C ARG A 448 2.43 4.21 -31.44
N ILE A 449 2.77 4.05 -30.15
CA ILE A 449 3.53 5.07 -29.42
C ILE A 449 4.94 5.33 -29.99
N ASP A 450 5.53 4.34 -30.62
CA ASP A 450 6.87 4.41 -31.23
C ASP A 450 6.85 4.80 -32.72
N ASP A 451 5.66 5.01 -33.31
CA ASP A 451 5.54 5.44 -34.72
C ASP A 451 5.95 6.91 -34.86
N GLU A 452 6.99 7.16 -35.64
CA GLU A 452 7.46 8.52 -35.95
C GLU A 452 6.40 9.39 -36.64
N ASN A 453 5.44 8.77 -37.33
CA ASN A 453 4.35 9.45 -38.05
C ASN A 453 3.12 9.68 -37.13
N LEU A 454 3.09 9.18 -35.90
CA LEU A 454 1.99 9.46 -34.96
C LEU A 454 1.85 10.98 -34.81
N ASP A 455 0.66 11.53 -35.08
CA ASP A 455 0.39 12.97 -34.92
C ASP A 455 0.29 13.35 -33.45
N ILE A 456 1.46 13.50 -32.80
CA ILE A 456 1.62 13.87 -31.39
C ILE A 456 2.83 14.77 -31.20
N ASP A 457 2.67 15.78 -30.35
CA ASP A 457 3.72 16.68 -29.88
C ASP A 457 3.55 16.94 -28.38
N GLU A 458 4.44 17.71 -27.81
CA GLU A 458 4.50 18.01 -26.36
C GLU A 458 3.28 18.78 -25.81
N THR A 459 2.45 19.38 -26.67
CA THR A 459 1.25 20.12 -26.28
C THR A 459 0.00 19.24 -26.21
N CYS A 460 0.08 18.00 -26.70
CA CYS A 460 -1.02 17.07 -26.73
C CYS A 460 -1.32 16.47 -25.34
N VAL A 461 -2.54 16.01 -25.17
CA VAL A 461 -2.99 15.20 -24.02
C VAL A 461 -3.10 13.75 -24.49
N MET A 462 -2.33 12.86 -23.87
CA MET A 462 -2.40 11.42 -24.16
C MET A 462 -3.58 10.82 -23.36
N VAL A 463 -4.47 10.11 -24.06
CA VAL A 463 -5.67 9.50 -23.46
C VAL A 463 -5.64 7.99 -23.68
N LEU A 464 -5.60 7.22 -22.60
CA LEU A 464 -5.67 5.75 -22.62
C LEU A 464 -7.00 5.28 -22.04
N LYS A 465 -7.81 4.59 -22.84
CA LYS A 465 -9.12 4.08 -22.47
C LYS A 465 -9.08 2.59 -22.10
N ASN A 466 -10.19 2.12 -21.52
CA ASN A 466 -10.47 0.70 -21.25
C ASN A 466 -9.38 -0.02 -20.44
N CYS A 467 -8.74 0.69 -19.50
CA CYS A 467 -7.74 0.15 -18.60
C CYS A 467 -8.17 0.27 -17.13
N GLY A 468 -9.45 0.59 -16.88
CA GLY A 468 -10.07 0.64 -15.56
C GLY A 468 -10.47 -0.74 -15.02
N PRO A 469 -11.19 -0.78 -13.86
CA PRO A 469 -11.53 -2.02 -13.17
C PRO A 469 -12.13 -3.12 -14.05
N LYS A 470 -13.05 -2.79 -14.96
CA LYS A 470 -13.72 -3.74 -15.87
C LYS A 470 -12.99 -3.88 -17.21
N GLY A 471 -12.53 -2.76 -17.75
CA GLY A 471 -11.93 -2.71 -19.09
C GLY A 471 -10.62 -3.48 -19.19
N TYR A 472 -9.78 -3.36 -18.18
CA TYR A 472 -8.61 -4.21 -17.95
C TYR A 472 -8.77 -4.84 -16.57
N PRO A 473 -9.32 -6.07 -16.47
CA PRO A 473 -9.66 -6.66 -15.17
C PRO A 473 -8.50 -6.59 -14.17
N GLY A 474 -8.75 -5.87 -13.07
CA GLY A 474 -7.74 -5.54 -12.09
C GLY A 474 -7.08 -4.17 -12.27
N MET A 475 -7.48 -3.36 -13.28
CA MET A 475 -7.02 -1.98 -13.39
C MET A 475 -5.49 -1.87 -13.37
N ALA A 476 -4.82 -2.36 -14.41
CA ALA A 476 -3.35 -2.46 -14.48
C ALA A 476 -2.62 -1.12 -14.31
N GLU A 477 -1.34 -1.17 -13.94
CA GLU A 477 -0.48 0.02 -13.76
C GLU A 477 0.11 0.52 -15.09
N VAL A 478 -0.75 0.79 -16.07
CA VAL A 478 -0.37 1.23 -17.42
C VAL A 478 -0.62 2.72 -17.68
N GLY A 479 -1.20 3.42 -16.71
CA GLY A 479 -1.58 4.83 -16.88
C GLY A 479 -0.41 5.81 -16.99
N ASN A 480 0.80 5.42 -16.58
CA ASN A 480 2.00 6.26 -16.72
C ASN A 480 2.52 6.39 -18.18
N MET A 481 1.94 5.67 -19.12
CA MET A 481 2.22 5.73 -20.56
C MET A 481 3.58 6.33 -20.93
N PRO A 482 4.59 5.55 -21.37
CA PRO A 482 5.86 6.08 -21.87
C PRO A 482 5.68 7.14 -22.95
N LEU A 483 6.50 8.19 -22.93
CA LEU A 483 6.42 9.26 -23.92
C LEU A 483 6.93 8.81 -25.30
N PRO A 484 6.44 9.43 -26.41
CA PRO A 484 6.95 9.14 -27.74
C PRO A 484 8.44 9.43 -27.86
N PRO A 485 9.25 8.57 -28.53
CA PRO A 485 10.69 8.80 -28.70
C PRO A 485 11.03 10.15 -29.32
N LYS A 486 10.22 10.61 -30.28
CA LYS A 486 10.43 11.91 -30.92
C LYS A 486 10.25 13.12 -29.99
N VAL A 487 9.41 12.99 -28.93
CA VAL A 487 9.24 14.02 -27.89
C VAL A 487 10.41 13.96 -26.91
N LEU A 488 10.80 12.75 -26.49
CA LEU A 488 11.97 12.55 -25.62
C LEU A 488 13.26 13.09 -26.23
N ARG A 489 13.49 12.90 -27.54
CA ARG A 489 14.65 13.45 -28.25
C ARG A 489 14.72 14.97 -28.30
N LYS A 490 13.61 15.67 -28.07
CA LYS A 490 13.58 17.14 -27.89
C LYS A 490 13.97 17.56 -26.46
N GLY A 491 14.24 16.62 -25.56
CA GLY A 491 14.51 16.88 -24.16
C GLY A 491 13.26 17.09 -23.29
N ILE A 492 12.07 16.83 -23.83
CA ILE A 492 10.80 16.87 -23.10
C ILE A 492 10.64 15.56 -22.33
N THR A 493 10.45 15.65 -21.03
CA THR A 493 10.39 14.51 -20.11
C THR A 493 9.00 14.30 -19.47
N ASP A 494 8.02 15.16 -19.77
CA ASP A 494 6.65 15.02 -19.26
C ASP A 494 5.61 15.57 -20.26
N MET A 495 4.43 14.97 -20.24
CA MET A 495 3.23 15.39 -20.97
C MET A 495 2.01 15.09 -20.10
N VAL A 496 0.88 15.77 -20.35
CA VAL A 496 -0.39 15.41 -19.71
C VAL A 496 -0.88 14.07 -20.23
N ARG A 497 -1.16 13.15 -19.30
CA ARG A 497 -1.67 11.79 -19.54
C ARG A 497 -2.93 11.57 -18.73
N ILE A 498 -3.95 10.98 -19.34
CA ILE A 498 -5.25 10.72 -18.69
C ILE A 498 -5.66 9.27 -18.95
N SER A 499 -6.08 8.56 -17.90
CA SER A 499 -6.57 7.19 -18.03
C SER A 499 -7.53 6.82 -16.89
N ASP A 500 -8.35 5.80 -17.12
CA ASP A 500 -9.07 5.05 -16.09
C ASP A 500 -8.20 3.98 -15.40
N ALA A 501 -6.95 3.80 -15.85
CA ALA A 501 -5.95 2.92 -15.25
C ALA A 501 -5.38 3.44 -13.92
N ARG A 502 -4.54 2.60 -13.29
CA ARG A 502 -3.58 3.01 -12.26
C ARG A 502 -2.20 3.26 -12.89
N MET A 503 -1.30 3.83 -12.11
CA MET A 503 0.13 3.81 -12.41
C MET A 503 0.92 3.21 -11.25
N SER A 504 2.13 2.75 -11.54
CA SER A 504 3.08 2.37 -10.49
C SER A 504 3.33 3.55 -9.54
N GLY A 505 3.32 3.29 -8.23
CA GLY A 505 3.69 4.30 -7.24
C GLY A 505 5.14 4.80 -7.38
N THR A 506 5.96 4.10 -8.18
CA THR A 506 7.35 4.46 -8.49
C THR A 506 7.48 5.32 -9.76
N ALA A 507 6.37 5.54 -10.51
CA ALA A 507 6.34 6.39 -11.69
C ALA A 507 6.15 7.87 -11.33
N TYR A 508 6.46 8.74 -12.27
CA TYR A 508 6.39 10.20 -12.14
C TYR A 508 5.71 10.84 -13.37
N GLY A 509 5.45 12.14 -13.26
CA GLY A 509 4.89 12.97 -14.31
C GLY A 509 3.44 13.39 -14.06
N THR A 510 2.92 14.21 -14.99
CA THR A 510 1.57 14.79 -14.95
C THR A 510 0.55 13.78 -15.48
N VAL A 511 0.11 12.89 -14.56
CA VAL A 511 -0.77 11.76 -14.91
C VAL A 511 -2.05 11.83 -14.10
N VAL A 512 -3.18 11.95 -14.80
CA VAL A 512 -4.53 11.84 -14.23
C VAL A 512 -5.00 10.40 -14.35
N LEU A 513 -5.41 9.81 -13.24
CA LEU A 513 -5.68 8.39 -13.08
C LEU A 513 -7.06 8.14 -12.48
N HIS A 514 -7.49 6.88 -12.50
CA HIS A 514 -8.72 6.44 -11.83
C HIS A 514 -9.97 7.20 -12.33
N THR A 515 -9.95 7.68 -13.58
CA THR A 515 -11.08 8.43 -14.15
C THR A 515 -12.36 7.62 -14.03
N ALA A 516 -13.34 8.15 -13.28
CA ALA A 516 -14.57 7.46 -12.96
C ALA A 516 -15.83 8.26 -13.38
N PRO A 517 -16.83 7.54 -13.96
CA PRO A 517 -16.85 6.12 -14.33
C PRO A 517 -15.81 5.78 -15.41
N GLU A 518 -15.24 4.57 -15.37
CA GLU A 518 -14.29 4.10 -16.38
C GLU A 518 -14.90 3.98 -17.79
N ALA A 519 -14.06 3.97 -18.82
CA ALA A 519 -14.50 3.85 -20.21
C ALA A 519 -15.34 2.59 -20.46
N ALA A 520 -14.89 1.42 -19.99
CA ALA A 520 -15.59 0.14 -20.17
C ALA A 520 -16.95 0.05 -19.44
N ALA A 521 -17.23 0.96 -18.51
CA ALA A 521 -18.52 1.10 -17.85
C ALA A 521 -19.39 2.22 -18.46
N GLY A 522 -19.02 2.76 -19.61
CA GLY A 522 -19.75 3.85 -20.29
C GLY A 522 -19.48 5.23 -19.70
N GLY A 523 -18.36 5.42 -19.02
CA GLY A 523 -17.93 6.73 -18.56
C GLY A 523 -17.55 7.65 -19.74
N PRO A 524 -17.54 8.97 -19.56
CA PRO A 524 -17.26 9.94 -20.63
C PRO A 524 -15.90 9.74 -21.32
N LEU A 525 -14.92 9.16 -20.61
CA LEU A 525 -13.62 8.82 -21.19
C LEU A 525 -13.75 7.90 -22.41
N ALA A 526 -14.78 7.02 -22.46
CA ALA A 526 -15.03 6.10 -23.55
C ALA A 526 -15.23 6.80 -24.90
N VAL A 527 -15.79 8.00 -24.88
CA VAL A 527 -16.26 8.73 -26.07
C VAL A 527 -15.36 9.90 -26.46
N VAL A 528 -14.20 10.04 -25.83
CA VAL A 528 -13.16 10.99 -26.27
C VAL A 528 -12.63 10.56 -27.64
N GLN A 529 -12.44 11.52 -28.55
CA GLN A 529 -11.94 11.30 -29.91
C GLN A 529 -10.61 12.02 -30.12
N ASN A 530 -9.80 11.51 -31.07
CA ASN A 530 -8.59 12.22 -31.50
C ASN A 530 -8.93 13.65 -31.93
N GLY A 531 -8.19 14.63 -31.46
CA GLY A 531 -8.37 16.04 -31.75
C GLY A 531 -9.33 16.79 -30.83
N ASP A 532 -10.10 16.10 -29.97
CA ASP A 532 -10.88 16.77 -28.94
C ASP A 532 -9.97 17.60 -28.02
N MET A 533 -10.43 18.78 -27.63
CA MET A 533 -9.69 19.61 -26.67
C MET A 533 -10.04 19.23 -25.25
N ILE A 534 -9.02 18.98 -24.43
CA ILE A 534 -9.17 18.66 -23.00
C ILE A 534 -8.49 19.73 -22.17
N GLU A 535 -9.19 20.21 -21.15
CA GLU A 535 -8.70 21.14 -20.16
C GLU A 535 -8.42 20.41 -18.83
N LEU A 536 -7.17 20.50 -18.38
CA LEU A 536 -6.71 20.15 -17.05
C LEU A 536 -6.43 21.42 -16.26
N ASN A 537 -7.06 21.62 -15.12
CA ASN A 537 -6.75 22.71 -14.19
C ASN A 537 -6.75 22.15 -12.76
N VAL A 538 -5.57 21.74 -12.28
CA VAL A 538 -5.43 21.11 -10.97
C VAL A 538 -5.76 22.08 -9.82
N PRO A 539 -5.32 23.34 -9.84
CA PRO A 539 -5.76 24.33 -8.83
C PRO A 539 -7.27 24.45 -8.70
N GLU A 540 -8.01 24.44 -9.82
CA GLU A 540 -9.48 24.52 -9.83
C GLU A 540 -10.17 23.15 -9.72
N ARG A 541 -9.40 22.06 -9.53
CA ARG A 541 -9.93 20.69 -9.49
C ARG A 541 -10.74 20.31 -10.72
N LYS A 542 -10.36 20.83 -11.89
CA LYS A 542 -11.11 20.68 -13.13
C LYS A 542 -10.44 19.71 -14.10
N LEU A 543 -11.26 18.81 -14.68
CA LEU A 543 -10.92 17.95 -15.81
C LEU A 543 -12.10 17.96 -16.80
N HIS A 544 -11.93 18.63 -17.93
CA HIS A 544 -13.05 18.95 -18.81
C HIS A 544 -12.75 18.63 -20.27
N LEU A 545 -13.69 17.97 -20.93
CA LEU A 545 -13.73 17.75 -22.36
C LEU A 545 -14.49 18.89 -23.01
N ASN A 546 -13.82 19.69 -23.85
CA ASN A 546 -14.37 20.92 -24.45
C ASN A 546 -15.26 20.60 -25.66
N ILE A 547 -16.36 19.88 -25.42
CA ILE A 547 -17.46 19.66 -26.36
C ILE A 547 -18.78 20.08 -25.70
N SER A 548 -19.83 20.28 -26.50
CA SER A 548 -21.15 20.60 -25.94
C SER A 548 -21.76 19.40 -25.22
N ASP A 549 -22.63 19.67 -24.23
CA ASP A 549 -23.36 18.61 -23.53
C ASP A 549 -24.21 17.76 -24.49
N ALA A 550 -24.77 18.38 -25.54
CA ALA A 550 -25.52 17.67 -26.58
C ALA A 550 -24.65 16.68 -27.38
N GLU A 551 -23.42 17.09 -27.73
CA GLU A 551 -22.48 16.22 -28.40
C GLU A 551 -21.98 15.10 -27.50
N LEU A 552 -21.70 15.38 -26.24
CA LEU A 552 -21.34 14.36 -25.26
C LEU A 552 -22.46 13.32 -25.10
N ALA A 553 -23.70 13.79 -24.93
CA ALA A 553 -24.87 12.92 -24.82
C ALA A 553 -25.09 12.06 -26.09
N ARG A 554 -24.92 12.64 -27.28
CA ARG A 554 -25.00 11.91 -28.54
C ARG A 554 -23.96 10.80 -28.61
N ARG A 555 -22.69 11.11 -28.32
CA ARG A 555 -21.60 10.11 -28.34
C ARG A 555 -21.83 8.98 -27.32
N LEU A 556 -22.31 9.33 -26.12
CA LEU A 556 -22.63 8.33 -25.09
C LEU A 556 -23.81 7.42 -25.49
N ALA A 557 -24.79 7.96 -26.22
CA ALA A 557 -25.91 7.16 -26.72
C ALA A 557 -25.51 6.15 -27.82
N GLU A 558 -24.43 6.43 -28.54
CA GLU A 558 -23.88 5.56 -29.58
C GLU A 558 -22.84 4.55 -29.04
N TRP A 559 -22.40 4.74 -27.78
CA TRP A 559 -21.40 3.88 -27.17
C TRP A 559 -21.93 2.47 -26.91
N THR A 560 -21.08 1.48 -27.12
CA THR A 560 -21.37 0.08 -26.82
C THR A 560 -20.31 -0.50 -25.91
N ALA A 561 -20.71 -1.27 -24.91
CA ALA A 561 -19.78 -1.89 -23.98
C ALA A 561 -18.83 -2.85 -24.70
N PRO A 562 -17.53 -2.82 -24.38
CA PRO A 562 -16.59 -3.80 -24.91
C PRO A 562 -16.96 -5.20 -24.43
N ASN A 563 -16.63 -6.21 -25.25
CA ASN A 563 -16.83 -7.60 -24.84
C ASN A 563 -15.95 -7.91 -23.61
N PRO A 564 -16.47 -8.63 -22.59
CA PRO A 564 -15.67 -9.04 -21.46
C PRO A 564 -14.54 -9.97 -21.94
N PRO A 565 -13.32 -9.83 -21.38
CA PRO A 565 -12.14 -10.58 -21.84
C PRO A 565 -12.22 -12.08 -21.60
N MET A 566 -13.09 -12.53 -20.67
CA MET A 566 -13.34 -13.95 -20.39
C MET A 566 -14.81 -14.19 -20.02
N ALA A 567 -15.35 -15.30 -20.52
CA ALA A 567 -16.75 -15.67 -20.33
C ALA A 567 -17.03 -16.53 -19.07
N SER A 568 -16.00 -16.92 -18.32
CA SER A 568 -16.12 -17.81 -17.15
C SER A 568 -14.97 -17.63 -16.17
N GLY A 569 -15.04 -18.33 -15.02
CA GLY A 569 -14.01 -18.32 -13.99
C GLY A 569 -13.97 -17.03 -13.19
N TYR A 570 -12.86 -16.83 -12.46
CA TYR A 570 -12.69 -15.68 -11.56
C TYR A 570 -12.76 -14.34 -12.31
N TRP A 571 -12.25 -14.25 -13.52
CA TRP A 571 -12.29 -13.03 -14.31
C TRP A 571 -13.71 -12.56 -14.60
N LYS A 572 -14.61 -13.52 -14.94
CA LYS A 572 -16.03 -13.19 -15.12
C LYS A 572 -16.66 -12.71 -13.82
N LEU A 573 -16.45 -13.43 -12.72
CA LEU A 573 -16.90 -13.02 -11.39
C LEU A 573 -16.43 -11.59 -11.06
N TYR A 574 -15.16 -11.31 -11.31
CA TYR A 574 -14.57 -10.01 -11.06
C TYR A 574 -15.25 -8.91 -11.90
N VAL A 575 -15.37 -9.08 -13.22
CA VAL A 575 -15.95 -8.08 -14.13
C VAL A 575 -17.43 -7.83 -13.81
N ASP A 576 -18.18 -8.88 -13.45
CA ASP A 576 -19.61 -8.76 -13.12
C ASP A 576 -19.83 -7.94 -11.83
N HIS A 577 -18.94 -8.06 -10.85
CA HIS A 577 -19.14 -7.56 -9.48
C HIS A 577 -18.20 -6.42 -9.05
N VAL A 578 -17.15 -6.10 -9.81
CA VAL A 578 -16.20 -5.07 -9.38
C VAL A 578 -16.85 -3.68 -9.40
N LEU A 579 -16.67 -2.99 -8.27
CA LEU A 579 -17.00 -1.58 -8.12
C LEU A 579 -15.99 -0.68 -8.86
N GLN A 580 -16.35 0.56 -9.11
CA GLN A 580 -15.48 1.53 -9.76
C GLN A 580 -14.33 1.99 -8.84
N ALA A 581 -13.34 2.65 -9.42
CA ALA A 581 -12.14 3.10 -8.69
C ALA A 581 -12.45 4.05 -7.53
N ASP A 582 -13.40 4.98 -7.70
CA ASP A 582 -13.88 5.91 -6.67
C ASP A 582 -14.59 5.21 -5.50
N GLN A 583 -14.95 3.94 -5.66
CA GLN A 583 -15.55 3.05 -4.66
C GLN A 583 -14.59 1.97 -4.16
N GLY A 584 -13.28 2.10 -4.45
CA GLY A 584 -12.24 1.19 -3.98
C GLY A 584 -12.01 -0.05 -4.83
N ALA A 585 -12.70 -0.22 -5.96
CA ALA A 585 -12.60 -1.39 -6.85
C ALA A 585 -12.70 -2.73 -6.09
N ASP A 586 -13.50 -2.80 -5.02
CA ASP A 586 -13.85 -4.03 -4.32
C ASP A 586 -14.97 -4.78 -5.07
N LEU A 587 -15.30 -6.01 -4.67
CA LEU A 587 -16.49 -6.68 -5.17
C LEU A 587 -17.71 -6.24 -4.34
N ASP A 588 -18.81 -5.92 -4.99
CA ASP A 588 -20.00 -5.32 -4.38
C ASP A 588 -20.56 -6.15 -3.20
N PHE A 589 -20.56 -7.47 -3.32
CA PHE A 589 -21.03 -8.41 -2.28
C PHE A 589 -20.04 -8.58 -1.11
N LEU A 590 -18.83 -8.01 -1.19
CA LEU A 590 -17.81 -8.10 -0.14
C LEU A 590 -17.77 -6.85 0.75
N VAL A 591 -18.45 -5.78 0.39
CA VAL A 591 -18.53 -4.56 1.19
C VAL A 591 -19.29 -4.84 2.50
N GLY A 592 -18.79 -4.26 3.60
CA GLY A 592 -19.34 -4.47 4.95
C GLY A 592 -18.66 -5.58 5.74
N MET A 593 -18.88 -5.54 7.05
CA MET A 593 -18.30 -6.47 8.01
C MET A 593 -19.24 -7.66 8.21
N ARG A 594 -18.70 -8.89 8.13
CA ARG A 594 -19.47 -10.14 8.34
C ARG A 594 -19.27 -10.73 9.73
N GLY A 595 -18.22 -10.31 10.46
CA GLY A 595 -17.96 -10.70 11.83
C GLY A 595 -17.29 -12.06 12.00
N SER A 596 -17.04 -12.40 13.28
CA SER A 596 -16.24 -13.56 13.71
C SER A 596 -17.08 -14.71 14.29
N ALA A 597 -18.38 -14.74 14.02
CA ALA A 597 -19.22 -15.84 14.47
C ALA A 597 -18.66 -17.19 13.99
N VAL A 598 -18.64 -18.16 14.89
CA VAL A 598 -18.14 -19.49 14.58
C VAL A 598 -19.10 -20.19 13.63
N PRO A 599 -18.63 -20.71 12.49
CA PRO A 599 -19.47 -21.48 11.59
C PRO A 599 -20.03 -22.77 12.26
N ARG A 600 -21.00 -23.42 11.60
CA ARG A 600 -21.52 -24.71 12.05
C ARG A 600 -20.42 -25.77 12.06
N ASP A 601 -20.59 -26.76 12.94
CA ASP A 601 -19.70 -27.94 13.00
C ASP A 601 -19.66 -28.68 11.66
N ASN A 602 -18.54 -29.31 11.39
CA ASN A 602 -18.29 -30.05 10.16
C ASN A 602 -18.55 -31.58 10.30
N HIS A 603 -18.96 -32.05 11.48
CA HIS A 603 -19.23 -33.46 11.79
C HIS A 603 -20.59 -33.68 12.46
#